data_9b9d63e8b17caff9e4670730006d8cdf
#
_entry.id   9b9d63e8b17caff9e4670730006d8cdf
#
_cell.length_a   1.000
_cell.length_b   1.000
_cell.length_c   1.000
_cell.angle_alpha   90.00
_cell.angle_beta   90.00
_cell.angle_gamma   90.00
#
_symmetry.space_group_name_H-M   'P 1'
#
loop_
_entity.id
_entity.type
_entity.pdbx_description
1 polymer ?
#
loop_
_entity_poly.entity_id
_entity_poly.type
_entity_poly.pdbx_seq_one_letter_code
_entity_poly.pdbx_strand_id
1 'polypeptide(L)'
;MIRIFFTQELPVYEGTVPMTKIKDTVEVFTDQFGVPHVFANNEKDLFLVAGYVSARERLFQMSMVLNAVRGELASVLGDEYLSADIYLRTWRIHDISKKITEKMDLETKKIMESFCQGINLWIDETRDNLPLEFRILGIKPQYWKPSDVVGYARMLAHELQSSWKAEIVYGAVAQFFGMNKLAEIYPGYSETQPKISEHLKKEETKIVYDKILENEFFIRDLLHFRSPNIGSNSWVLSGALTETGKPLLANDPHLDFTQPARWYEMHLKGGRFNVSGVCIAGIPVPIIGQNETCAWGFTNLMTDDVDFYLETVNPQNPKQYLYDGEWRNIEERKETVKVKGASDTTIVIRQTHHGPIISDIHYLLRESPQVLAFRW
;
A
#
# COMPACT_ATOMS: atom_id res chain seq x y z
N MET A 1 -14.78 8.91 -35.43
CA MET A 1 -15.09 9.00 -33.98
C MET A 1 -14.06 8.29 -33.11
N ILE A 2 -13.66 7.05 -33.38
CA ILE A 2 -12.64 6.31 -32.61
C ILE A 2 -11.27 7.04 -32.57
N ARG A 3 -10.82 7.63 -33.69
CA ARG A 3 -9.52 8.32 -33.76
C ARG A 3 -9.41 9.53 -32.82
N ILE A 4 -10.50 10.25 -32.55
CA ILE A 4 -10.54 11.43 -31.66
C ILE A 4 -10.44 11.00 -30.16
N PHE A 5 -10.89 9.81 -29.81
CA PHE A 5 -10.81 9.29 -28.45
C PHE A 5 -9.39 8.89 -28.04
N PHE A 6 -8.57 8.46 -28.99
CA PHE A 6 -7.23 7.93 -28.76
C PHE A 6 -6.10 8.91 -29.08
N THR A 7 -6.38 10.06 -29.69
CA THR A 7 -5.39 11.13 -29.89
C THR A 7 -5.36 12.00 -28.66
N GLN A 8 -4.80 11.50 -27.58
CA GLN A 8 -4.34 12.34 -26.49
C GLN A 8 -3.04 12.99 -26.95
N GLU A 9 -2.89 14.29 -26.72
CA GLU A 9 -1.58 14.93 -26.87
C GLU A 9 -0.64 14.25 -25.86
N LEU A 10 0.43 13.67 -26.38
CA LEU A 10 1.48 13.12 -25.52
C LEU A 10 2.08 14.26 -24.69
N PRO A 11 2.58 14.01 -23.48
CA PRO A 11 3.29 15.00 -22.72
C PRO A 11 4.41 15.63 -23.54
N VAL A 12 4.57 16.95 -23.42
CA VAL A 12 5.67 17.66 -24.07
C VAL A 12 6.94 17.37 -23.27
N TYR A 13 7.95 16.81 -23.94
CA TYR A 13 9.24 16.47 -23.33
C TYR A 13 10.31 17.52 -23.62
N GLU A 14 10.08 18.41 -24.56
CA GLU A 14 11.02 19.46 -24.96
C GLU A 14 10.40 20.85 -24.72
N GLY A 15 11.22 21.79 -24.26
CA GLY A 15 10.81 23.18 -24.05
C GLY A 15 10.90 23.62 -22.58
N THR A 16 10.28 24.75 -22.27
CA THR A 16 10.29 25.35 -20.94
C THR A 16 8.89 25.39 -20.38
N VAL A 17 8.73 24.83 -19.19
CA VAL A 17 7.46 24.84 -18.44
C VAL A 17 7.57 25.88 -17.32
N PRO A 18 6.78 26.97 -17.36
CA PRO A 18 6.78 27.97 -16.29
C PRO A 18 6.09 27.39 -15.05
N MET A 19 6.79 27.36 -13.90
CA MET A 19 6.26 26.89 -12.63
C MET A 19 6.33 27.98 -11.56
N THR A 20 5.23 28.35 -10.97
CA THR A 20 5.16 29.45 -9.99
C THR A 20 5.71 29.10 -8.60
N LYS A 21 5.93 27.81 -8.31
CA LYS A 21 6.31 27.33 -6.97
C LYS A 21 7.77 26.90 -6.85
N ILE A 22 8.53 26.89 -7.93
CA ILE A 22 9.98 26.64 -7.90
C ILE A 22 10.74 27.93 -7.61
N LYS A 23 11.89 27.80 -6.97
CA LYS A 23 12.77 28.93 -6.63
C LYS A 23 13.77 29.19 -7.74
N ASP A 24 14.37 28.12 -8.26
CA ASP A 24 15.44 28.16 -9.26
C ASP A 24 15.05 27.29 -10.47
N THR A 25 15.70 27.52 -11.60
CA THR A 25 15.51 26.67 -12.79
C THR A 25 15.91 25.22 -12.47
N VAL A 26 15.07 24.27 -12.89
CA VAL A 26 15.32 22.84 -12.82
C VAL A 26 15.40 22.29 -14.22
N GLU A 27 16.43 21.53 -14.51
CA GLU A 27 16.61 20.86 -15.79
C GLU A 27 16.15 19.41 -15.69
N VAL A 28 15.39 18.95 -16.68
CA VAL A 28 14.95 17.56 -16.79
C VAL A 28 15.38 17.01 -18.13
N PHE A 29 16.19 15.98 -18.12
CA PHE A 29 16.59 15.24 -19.32
C PHE A 29 15.94 13.87 -19.30
N THR A 30 15.27 13.52 -20.38
CA THR A 30 14.74 12.16 -20.57
C THR A 30 15.66 11.42 -21.53
N ASP A 31 16.23 10.31 -21.09
CA ASP A 31 17.15 9.52 -21.91
C ASP A 31 16.43 8.64 -22.94
N GLN A 32 17.19 7.88 -23.72
CA GLN A 32 16.65 6.99 -24.75
C GLN A 32 15.77 5.84 -24.23
N PHE A 33 15.83 5.58 -22.91
CA PHE A 33 15.00 4.56 -22.22
C PHE A 33 13.77 5.17 -21.55
N GLY A 34 13.59 6.50 -21.67
CA GLY A 34 12.50 7.21 -21.03
C GLY A 34 12.74 7.50 -19.54
N VAL A 35 13.99 7.36 -19.06
CA VAL A 35 14.34 7.65 -17.67
C VAL A 35 14.55 9.15 -17.50
N PRO A 36 13.83 9.82 -16.59
CA PRO A 36 14.04 11.23 -16.30
C PRO A 36 15.23 11.42 -15.36
N HIS A 37 16.10 12.36 -15.74
CA HIS A 37 17.21 12.88 -14.93
C HIS A 37 16.87 14.29 -14.51
N VAL A 38 16.63 14.52 -13.22
CA VAL A 38 16.21 15.81 -12.66
C VAL A 38 17.39 16.48 -11.96
N PHE A 39 17.76 17.68 -12.41
CA PHE A 39 18.87 18.47 -11.86
C PHE A 39 18.34 19.78 -11.28
N ALA A 40 18.53 19.99 -9.99
CA ALA A 40 18.08 21.18 -9.28
C ALA A 40 19.17 21.74 -8.36
N ASN A 41 19.10 23.05 -8.04
CA ASN A 41 20.04 23.69 -7.11
C ASN A 41 19.70 23.40 -5.64
N ASN A 42 18.47 23.01 -5.35
CA ASN A 42 18.00 22.78 -3.99
C ASN A 42 17.02 21.61 -3.92
N GLU A 43 16.87 21.06 -2.71
CA GLU A 43 16.04 19.85 -2.47
C GLU A 43 14.55 20.10 -2.69
N LYS A 44 14.05 21.29 -2.34
CA LYS A 44 12.64 21.62 -2.52
C LYS A 44 12.23 21.53 -3.97
N ASP A 45 12.99 22.19 -4.86
CA ASP A 45 12.70 22.20 -6.28
C ASP A 45 12.94 20.83 -6.90
N LEU A 46 13.97 20.09 -6.43
CA LEU A 46 14.25 18.72 -6.84
C LEU A 46 13.02 17.82 -6.65
N PHE A 47 12.50 17.76 -5.43
CA PHE A 47 11.37 16.87 -5.11
C PHE A 47 10.05 17.37 -5.67
N LEU A 48 9.88 18.68 -5.84
CA LEU A 48 8.71 19.23 -6.54
C LEU A 48 8.68 18.74 -7.99
N VAL A 49 9.80 18.86 -8.71
CA VAL A 49 9.86 18.43 -10.11
C VAL A 49 9.82 16.89 -10.21
N ALA A 50 10.41 16.17 -9.29
CA ALA A 50 10.27 14.70 -9.22
C ALA A 50 8.80 14.27 -9.11
N GLY A 51 8.00 14.94 -8.26
CA GLY A 51 6.57 14.70 -8.14
C GLY A 51 5.79 15.03 -9.42
N TYR A 52 6.12 16.16 -10.04
CA TYR A 52 5.52 16.58 -11.31
C TYR A 52 5.78 15.56 -12.43
N VAL A 53 7.03 15.12 -12.60
CA VAL A 53 7.42 14.13 -13.60
C VAL A 53 6.77 12.77 -13.33
N SER A 54 6.72 12.33 -12.07
CA SER A 54 6.03 11.09 -11.70
C SER A 54 4.55 11.12 -12.08
N ALA A 55 3.87 12.23 -11.81
CA ALA A 55 2.46 12.41 -12.16
C ALA A 55 2.27 12.51 -13.68
N ARG A 56 3.17 13.19 -14.39
CA ARG A 56 3.14 13.28 -15.86
C ARG A 56 3.09 11.91 -16.52
N GLU A 57 3.87 10.97 -16.00
CA GLU A 57 4.01 9.63 -16.59
C GLU A 57 3.01 8.60 -16.02
N ARG A 58 2.55 8.76 -14.77
CA ARG A 58 1.91 7.68 -14.02
C ARG A 58 0.66 8.10 -13.25
N LEU A 59 0.04 9.25 -13.54
CA LEU A 59 -1.04 9.81 -12.72
C LEU A 59 -2.20 8.84 -12.49
N PHE A 60 -2.61 8.09 -13.52
CA PHE A 60 -3.72 7.15 -13.37
C PHE A 60 -3.36 5.98 -12.44
N GLN A 61 -2.20 5.35 -12.65
CA GLN A 61 -1.68 4.30 -11.77
C GLN A 61 -1.59 4.78 -10.31
N MET A 62 -1.01 5.96 -10.09
CA MET A 62 -0.90 6.60 -8.78
C MET A 62 -2.28 6.84 -8.14
N SER A 63 -3.24 7.31 -8.94
CA SER A 63 -4.61 7.60 -8.46
C SER A 63 -5.37 6.34 -8.06
N MET A 64 -5.20 5.23 -8.78
CA MET A 64 -5.87 3.97 -8.45
C MET A 64 -5.35 3.40 -7.12
N VAL A 65 -4.04 3.40 -6.90
CA VAL A 65 -3.47 2.98 -5.62
C VAL A 65 -3.87 3.94 -4.49
N LEU A 66 -3.95 5.25 -4.75
CA LEU A 66 -4.42 6.22 -3.76
C LEU A 66 -5.87 5.96 -3.35
N ASN A 67 -6.76 5.63 -4.29
CA ASN A 67 -8.14 5.23 -3.97
C ASN A 67 -8.17 3.96 -3.10
N ALA A 68 -7.32 2.97 -3.38
CA ALA A 68 -7.18 1.79 -2.53
C ALA A 68 -6.69 2.14 -1.12
N VAL A 69 -5.63 2.96 -1.00
CA VAL A 69 -5.11 3.46 0.29
C VAL A 69 -6.21 4.10 1.14
N ARG A 70 -7.09 4.88 0.51
CA ARG A 70 -8.18 5.60 1.18
C ARG A 70 -9.45 4.75 1.39
N GLY A 71 -9.52 3.56 0.77
CA GLY A 71 -10.73 2.74 0.72
C GLY A 71 -11.86 3.48 0.00
N GLU A 72 -11.58 4.01 -1.18
CA GLU A 72 -12.46 4.81 -2.02
C GLU A 72 -12.63 4.23 -3.44
N LEU A 73 -12.33 2.94 -3.63
CA LEU A 73 -12.45 2.25 -4.92
C LEU A 73 -13.89 2.24 -5.43
N ALA A 74 -14.85 1.98 -4.54
CA ALA A 74 -16.27 1.99 -4.89
C ALA A 74 -16.75 3.36 -5.40
N SER A 75 -16.15 4.44 -4.93
CA SER A 75 -16.50 5.80 -5.38
C SER A 75 -16.11 6.09 -6.84
N VAL A 76 -15.19 5.31 -7.39
CA VAL A 76 -14.67 5.48 -8.75
C VAL A 76 -15.06 4.33 -9.69
N LEU A 77 -15.17 3.11 -9.17
CA LEU A 77 -15.37 1.89 -9.96
C LEU A 77 -16.78 1.27 -9.83
N GLY A 78 -17.51 1.55 -8.75
CA GLY A 78 -18.88 1.05 -8.53
C GLY A 78 -19.01 0.15 -7.31
N ASP A 79 -20.22 -0.38 -7.10
CA ASP A 79 -20.63 -1.10 -5.89
C ASP A 79 -19.93 -2.46 -5.72
N GLU A 80 -19.47 -3.07 -6.79
CA GLU A 80 -18.68 -4.32 -6.74
C GLU A 80 -17.37 -4.18 -5.95
N TYR A 81 -16.86 -2.94 -5.78
CA TYR A 81 -15.65 -2.64 -5.00
C TYR A 81 -15.90 -2.26 -3.55
N LEU A 82 -17.17 -2.25 -3.11
CA LEU A 82 -17.53 -1.85 -1.74
C LEU A 82 -16.91 -2.79 -0.68
N SER A 83 -16.87 -4.09 -0.94
CA SER A 83 -16.24 -5.05 -0.02
C SER A 83 -14.73 -4.82 0.12
N ALA A 84 -14.06 -4.43 -0.95
CA ALA A 84 -12.65 -4.05 -0.94
C ALA A 84 -12.42 -2.80 -0.09
N ASP A 85 -13.27 -1.78 -0.24
CA ASP A 85 -13.16 -0.55 0.57
C ASP A 85 -13.39 -0.83 2.05
N ILE A 86 -14.37 -1.68 2.41
CA ILE A 86 -14.60 -2.09 3.79
C ILE A 86 -13.36 -2.79 4.35
N TYR A 87 -12.78 -3.72 3.61
CA TYR A 87 -11.57 -4.43 3.99
C TYR A 87 -10.40 -3.46 4.21
N LEU A 88 -10.08 -2.61 3.23
CA LEU A 88 -8.95 -1.66 3.30
C LEU A 88 -9.11 -0.64 4.43
N ARG A 89 -10.33 -0.17 4.69
CA ARG A 89 -10.63 0.71 5.83
C ARG A 89 -10.50 -0.02 7.17
N THR A 90 -10.81 -1.31 7.22
CA THR A 90 -10.58 -2.14 8.40
C THR A 90 -9.09 -2.28 8.71
N TRP A 91 -8.22 -2.40 7.71
CA TRP A 91 -6.76 -2.34 7.87
C TRP A 91 -6.23 -0.97 8.30
N ARG A 92 -7.05 0.08 8.21
CA ARG A 92 -6.75 1.44 8.67
C ARG A 92 -5.50 2.06 8.05
N ILE A 93 -5.11 1.64 6.84
CA ILE A 93 -3.89 2.11 6.17
C ILE A 93 -3.86 3.63 6.14
N HIS A 94 -4.94 4.27 5.67
CA HIS A 94 -5.03 5.73 5.56
C HIS A 94 -4.96 6.45 6.91
N ASP A 95 -5.70 5.97 7.93
CA ASP A 95 -5.72 6.62 9.24
C ASP A 95 -4.38 6.56 9.97
N ILE A 96 -3.73 5.38 9.91
CA ILE A 96 -2.41 5.19 10.51
C ILE A 96 -1.39 6.05 9.77
N SER A 97 -1.49 6.18 8.45
CA SER A 97 -0.60 7.04 7.65
C SER A 97 -0.71 8.51 8.04
N LYS A 98 -1.90 9.02 8.37
CA LYS A 98 -2.07 10.37 8.92
C LYS A 98 -1.31 10.53 10.24
N LYS A 99 -1.49 9.57 11.17
CA LYS A 99 -0.80 9.60 12.48
C LYS A 99 0.71 9.52 12.36
N ILE A 100 1.23 8.73 11.40
CA ILE A 100 2.67 8.67 11.11
C ILE A 100 3.15 10.02 10.60
N THR A 101 2.42 10.64 9.66
CA THR A 101 2.76 11.94 9.08
C THR A 101 2.76 13.06 10.12
N GLU A 102 1.85 13.02 11.10
CA GLU A 102 1.80 13.98 12.20
C GLU A 102 3.06 13.94 13.08
N LYS A 103 3.63 12.74 13.26
CA LYS A 103 4.82 12.49 14.09
C LYS A 103 6.14 12.53 13.32
N MET A 104 6.07 12.74 12.02
CA MET A 104 7.23 12.76 11.13
C MET A 104 8.11 13.97 11.41
N ASP A 105 9.43 13.80 11.26
CA ASP A 105 10.36 14.91 11.35
C ASP A 105 10.10 15.96 10.25
N LEU A 106 10.48 17.19 10.53
CA LEU A 106 10.18 18.34 9.67
C LEU A 106 10.88 18.26 8.31
N GLU A 107 12.03 17.62 8.25
CA GLU A 107 12.81 17.51 7.02
C GLU A 107 12.16 16.54 6.04
N THR A 108 11.90 15.33 6.48
CA THR A 108 11.17 14.32 5.69
C THR A 108 9.80 14.84 5.26
N LYS A 109 9.10 15.54 6.16
CA LYS A 109 7.80 16.14 5.84
C LYS A 109 7.89 17.17 4.72
N LYS A 110 8.90 18.05 4.73
CA LYS A 110 9.13 19.05 3.68
C LYS A 110 9.42 18.41 2.32
N ILE A 111 10.18 17.31 2.28
CA ILE A 111 10.42 16.53 1.06
C ILE A 111 9.10 16.02 0.50
N MET A 112 8.28 15.36 1.32
CA MET A 112 6.99 14.84 0.90
C MET A 112 6.01 15.95 0.48
N GLU A 113 6.00 17.08 1.17
CA GLU A 113 5.18 18.25 0.80
C GLU A 113 5.58 18.78 -0.58
N SER A 114 6.87 18.89 -0.86
CA SER A 114 7.38 19.36 -2.16
C SER A 114 6.99 18.38 -3.27
N PHE A 115 7.16 17.08 -3.04
CA PHE A 115 6.77 16.04 -3.99
C PHE A 115 5.26 16.06 -4.28
N CYS A 116 4.42 16.15 -3.25
CA CYS A 116 2.98 16.28 -3.41
C CYS A 116 2.59 17.59 -4.16
N GLN A 117 3.30 18.68 -3.93
CA GLN A 117 3.08 19.93 -4.67
C GLN A 117 3.33 19.72 -6.16
N GLY A 118 4.37 19.00 -6.55
CA GLY A 118 4.66 18.69 -7.95
C GLY A 118 3.56 17.84 -8.60
N ILE A 119 3.10 16.81 -7.92
CA ILE A 119 1.95 15.99 -8.38
C ILE A 119 0.72 16.87 -8.60
N ASN A 120 0.41 17.72 -7.61
CA ASN A 120 -0.76 18.58 -7.65
C ASN A 120 -0.68 19.65 -8.74
N LEU A 121 0.51 20.15 -9.06
CA LEU A 121 0.71 21.06 -10.20
C LEU A 121 0.38 20.36 -11.53
N TRP A 122 0.82 19.13 -11.73
CA TRP A 122 0.45 18.35 -12.92
C TRP A 122 -1.07 18.09 -13.01
N ILE A 123 -1.71 17.80 -11.89
CA ILE A 123 -3.18 17.62 -11.83
C ILE A 123 -3.89 18.92 -12.25
N ASP A 124 -3.42 20.07 -11.77
CA ASP A 124 -4.00 21.37 -12.14
C ASP A 124 -3.80 21.69 -13.63
N GLU A 125 -2.61 21.43 -14.16
CA GLU A 125 -2.25 21.70 -15.56
C GLU A 125 -3.07 20.82 -16.53
N THR A 126 -3.33 19.56 -16.14
CA THR A 126 -4.05 18.61 -16.99
C THR A 126 -5.54 18.53 -16.73
N ARG A 127 -6.10 19.40 -15.88
CA ARG A 127 -7.50 19.38 -15.46
C ARG A 127 -8.50 19.23 -16.62
N ASP A 128 -8.25 19.94 -17.71
CA ASP A 128 -9.12 19.98 -18.89
C ASP A 128 -8.73 18.93 -19.95
N ASN A 129 -7.57 18.28 -19.78
CA ASN A 129 -7.06 17.25 -20.70
C ASN A 129 -6.46 16.07 -19.93
N LEU A 130 -7.29 15.43 -19.11
CA LEU A 130 -6.89 14.27 -18.31
C LEU A 130 -6.52 13.06 -19.19
N PRO A 131 -5.60 12.19 -18.71
CA PRO A 131 -5.33 10.87 -19.31
C PRO A 131 -6.61 10.12 -19.68
N LEU A 132 -6.50 9.30 -20.73
CA LEU A 132 -7.63 8.60 -21.34
C LEU A 132 -8.45 7.79 -20.32
N GLU A 133 -7.78 7.13 -19.41
CA GLU A 133 -8.39 6.28 -18.38
C GLU A 133 -9.35 7.06 -17.48
N PHE A 134 -8.97 8.28 -17.06
CA PHE A 134 -9.84 9.16 -16.28
C PHE A 134 -11.09 9.55 -17.06
N ARG A 135 -10.94 9.81 -18.36
CA ARG A 135 -12.06 10.17 -19.24
C ARG A 135 -13.00 9.00 -19.48
N ILE A 136 -12.47 7.79 -19.69
CA ILE A 136 -13.26 6.56 -19.85
C ILE A 136 -14.05 6.28 -18.57
N LEU A 137 -13.41 6.37 -17.42
CA LEU A 137 -14.06 6.13 -16.13
C LEU A 137 -14.93 7.30 -15.67
N GLY A 138 -14.82 8.48 -16.30
CA GLY A 138 -15.57 9.68 -15.89
C GLY A 138 -15.21 10.16 -14.48
N ILE A 139 -13.95 10.00 -14.08
CA ILE A 139 -13.42 10.36 -12.76
C ILE A 139 -12.35 11.46 -12.87
N LYS A 140 -12.03 12.06 -11.72
CA LYS A 140 -10.97 13.07 -11.62
C LYS A 140 -9.92 12.64 -10.61
N PRO A 141 -8.61 12.96 -10.85
CA PRO A 141 -7.57 12.70 -9.87
C PRO A 141 -7.80 13.54 -8.61
N GLN A 142 -7.43 12.98 -7.47
CA GLN A 142 -7.47 13.67 -6.19
C GLN A 142 -6.12 14.31 -5.89
N TYR A 143 -6.12 15.44 -5.17
CA TYR A 143 -4.89 16.06 -4.68
C TYR A 143 -4.19 15.21 -3.64
N TRP A 144 -2.87 15.23 -3.72
CA TRP A 144 -1.96 14.46 -2.86
C TRP A 144 -1.51 15.28 -1.65
N LYS A 145 -1.33 14.58 -0.53
CA LYS A 145 -0.81 15.06 0.74
C LYS A 145 0.30 14.13 1.22
N PRO A 146 1.21 14.56 2.11
CA PRO A 146 2.25 13.69 2.68
C PRO A 146 1.72 12.37 3.27
N SER A 147 0.54 12.39 3.89
CA SER A 147 -0.10 11.16 4.39
C SER A 147 -0.47 10.16 3.29
N ASP A 148 -0.63 10.60 2.05
CA ASP A 148 -0.92 9.73 0.92
C ASP A 148 0.35 9.01 0.44
N VAL A 149 1.49 9.71 0.47
CA VAL A 149 2.81 9.10 0.20
C VAL A 149 3.11 8.01 1.23
N VAL A 150 2.89 8.30 2.51
CA VAL A 150 3.01 7.30 3.59
C VAL A 150 2.02 6.15 3.39
N GLY A 151 0.77 6.46 3.02
CA GLY A 151 -0.25 5.46 2.72
C GLY A 151 0.14 4.55 1.56
N TYR A 152 0.75 5.12 0.53
CA TYR A 152 1.25 4.36 -0.61
C TYR A 152 2.37 3.38 -0.20
N ALA A 153 3.34 3.84 0.61
CA ALA A 153 4.38 2.98 1.15
C ALA A 153 3.81 1.88 2.07
N ARG A 154 2.80 2.19 2.87
CA ARG A 154 2.11 1.20 3.71
C ARG A 154 1.28 0.20 2.90
N MET A 155 0.67 0.61 1.79
CA MET A 155 -0.01 -0.30 0.87
C MET A 155 0.98 -1.31 0.28
N LEU A 156 2.17 -0.85 -0.11
CA LEU A 156 3.24 -1.74 -0.56
C LEU A 156 3.66 -2.72 0.54
N ALA A 157 3.80 -2.25 1.79
CA ALA A 157 4.12 -3.12 2.92
C ALA A 157 3.02 -4.16 3.17
N HIS A 158 1.74 -3.77 3.11
CA HIS A 158 0.60 -4.68 3.22
C HIS A 158 0.62 -5.74 2.11
N GLU A 159 0.95 -5.35 0.91
CA GLU A 159 1.07 -6.25 -0.24
C GLU A 159 2.19 -7.28 -0.08
N LEU A 160 3.36 -6.83 0.34
CA LEU A 160 4.53 -7.68 0.51
C LEU A 160 4.46 -8.57 1.75
N GLN A 161 3.66 -8.17 2.73
CA GLN A 161 3.44 -8.93 3.94
C GLN A 161 2.48 -10.10 3.65
N SER A 162 2.93 -11.33 3.82
CA SER A 162 2.18 -12.54 3.49
C SER A 162 2.03 -13.52 4.66
N SER A 163 2.78 -13.36 5.75
CA SER A 163 2.82 -14.25 6.92
C SER A 163 1.45 -14.41 7.58
N TRP A 164 0.68 -13.33 7.72
CA TRP A 164 -0.63 -13.34 8.35
C TRP A 164 -1.64 -14.31 7.70
N LYS A 165 -1.50 -14.57 6.39
CA LYS A 165 -2.38 -15.52 5.69
C LYS A 165 -2.18 -16.93 6.19
N ALA A 166 -0.95 -17.28 6.58
CA ALA A 166 -0.64 -18.59 7.16
C ALA A 166 -1.40 -18.79 8.47
N GLU A 167 -1.49 -17.78 9.34
CA GLU A 167 -2.27 -17.86 10.58
C GLU A 167 -3.76 -18.11 10.32
N ILE A 168 -4.34 -17.40 9.35
CA ILE A 168 -5.74 -17.60 8.95
C ILE A 168 -5.94 -19.03 8.44
N VAL A 169 -5.04 -19.54 7.59
CA VAL A 169 -5.10 -20.92 7.08
C VAL A 169 -4.93 -21.94 8.20
N TYR A 170 -3.96 -21.72 9.09
CA TYR A 170 -3.74 -22.63 10.23
C TYR A 170 -4.91 -22.62 11.21
N GLY A 171 -5.50 -21.43 11.46
CA GLY A 171 -6.73 -21.31 12.23
C GLY A 171 -7.88 -22.13 11.63
N ALA A 172 -8.06 -22.04 10.30
CA ALA A 172 -9.05 -22.85 9.59
C ALA A 172 -8.77 -24.35 9.70
N VAL A 173 -7.52 -24.78 9.49
CA VAL A 173 -7.14 -26.20 9.63
C VAL A 173 -7.40 -26.69 11.05
N ALA A 174 -7.03 -25.93 12.07
CA ALA A 174 -7.28 -26.27 13.46
C ALA A 174 -8.78 -26.41 13.76
N GLN A 175 -9.58 -25.49 13.24
CA GLN A 175 -11.03 -25.49 13.44
C GLN A 175 -11.74 -26.66 12.74
N PHE A 176 -11.39 -26.97 11.49
CA PHE A 176 -12.09 -27.98 10.69
C PHE A 176 -11.55 -29.40 10.91
N PHE A 177 -10.25 -29.57 11.13
CA PHE A 177 -9.58 -30.86 11.18
C PHE A 177 -8.95 -31.18 12.53
N GLY A 178 -8.91 -30.20 13.44
CA GLY A 178 -8.33 -30.33 14.78
C GLY A 178 -6.83 -30.09 14.84
N MET A 179 -6.34 -29.88 16.08
CA MET A 179 -4.93 -29.57 16.37
C MET A 179 -3.94 -30.64 15.94
N ASN A 180 -4.36 -31.91 16.00
CA ASN A 180 -3.49 -33.02 15.57
C ASN A 180 -3.15 -32.92 14.08
N LYS A 181 -4.15 -32.57 13.26
CA LYS A 181 -3.92 -32.39 11.82
C LYS A 181 -3.09 -31.16 11.53
N LEU A 182 -3.28 -30.09 12.28
CA LEU A 182 -2.41 -28.91 12.17
C LEU A 182 -0.95 -29.27 12.49
N ALA A 183 -0.70 -30.08 13.53
CA ALA A 183 0.66 -30.49 13.90
C ALA A 183 1.37 -31.34 12.81
N GLU A 184 0.62 -32.05 11.96
CA GLU A 184 1.18 -32.78 10.81
C GLU A 184 1.65 -31.81 9.68
N ILE A 185 0.98 -30.70 9.51
CA ILE A 185 1.24 -29.74 8.43
C ILE A 185 2.27 -28.71 8.88
N TYR A 186 2.21 -28.30 10.13
CA TYR A 186 3.06 -27.29 10.71
C TYR A 186 4.05 -27.91 11.71
N PRO A 187 5.34 -27.90 11.45
CA PRO A 187 6.34 -28.62 12.26
C PRO A 187 6.63 -28.02 13.64
N GLY A 188 5.71 -27.26 14.16
CA GLY A 188 5.75 -26.76 15.54
C GLY A 188 6.71 -25.62 15.82
N TYR A 189 6.26 -24.65 16.61
CA TYR A 189 7.15 -23.69 17.26
C TYR A 189 7.97 -24.39 18.35
N SER A 190 9.17 -23.91 18.61
CA SER A 190 9.92 -24.34 19.77
C SER A 190 9.10 -24.05 21.05
N GLU A 191 9.30 -24.83 22.10
CA GLU A 191 8.58 -24.65 23.38
C GLU A 191 8.77 -23.26 24.01
N THR A 192 9.74 -22.49 23.55
CA THR A 192 10.10 -21.14 24.02
C THR A 192 9.38 -20.01 23.28
N GLN A 193 8.63 -20.30 22.22
CA GLN A 193 7.87 -19.28 21.50
C GLN A 193 6.47 -19.12 22.06
N PRO A 194 5.88 -17.91 22.08
CA PRO A 194 4.51 -17.71 22.52
C PRO A 194 3.57 -18.50 21.62
N LYS A 195 2.84 -19.44 22.22
CA LYS A 195 1.87 -20.28 21.51
C LYS A 195 0.55 -19.52 21.39
N ILE A 196 -0.03 -19.48 20.20
CA ILE A 196 -1.45 -19.18 20.02
C ILE A 196 -2.21 -20.21 20.85
N SER A 197 -2.95 -19.73 21.82
CA SER A 197 -3.50 -20.41 22.99
C SER A 197 -3.99 -21.85 22.81
N GLU A 198 -3.72 -22.68 23.83
CA GLU A 198 -4.30 -24.01 24.07
C GLU A 198 -5.84 -24.00 24.26
N HIS A 199 -6.53 -22.87 24.06
CA HIS A 199 -7.91 -22.62 24.43
C HIS A 199 -8.92 -22.61 23.29
N LEU A 200 -8.56 -23.02 22.07
CA LEU A 200 -9.54 -23.23 21.01
C LEU A 200 -10.47 -24.40 21.36
N LYS A 201 -11.55 -24.10 22.09
CA LYS A 201 -12.63 -25.04 22.30
C LYS A 201 -13.35 -25.32 20.98
N LYS A 202 -13.49 -26.58 20.67
CA LYS A 202 -13.87 -27.18 19.39
C LYS A 202 -15.29 -26.87 18.89
N GLU A 203 -16.17 -26.20 19.62
CA GLU A 203 -17.60 -26.38 19.40
C GLU A 203 -18.46 -25.16 19.09
N GLU A 204 -17.96 -23.91 19.15
CA GLU A 204 -18.92 -22.78 19.08
C GLU A 204 -18.57 -21.65 18.12
N THR A 205 -17.46 -21.68 17.40
CA THR A 205 -17.09 -20.52 16.55
C THR A 205 -16.77 -20.95 15.14
N LYS A 206 -17.71 -20.78 14.25
CA LYS A 206 -17.46 -20.87 12.81
C LYS A 206 -16.92 -19.52 12.31
N ILE A 207 -15.62 -19.27 12.45
CA ILE A 207 -14.98 -18.14 11.77
C ILE A 207 -14.91 -18.51 10.30
N VAL A 208 -15.39 -17.63 9.45
CA VAL A 208 -15.37 -17.81 7.99
C VAL A 208 -14.05 -17.26 7.48
N TYR A 209 -12.96 -17.99 7.69
CA TYR A 209 -11.60 -17.61 7.26
C TYR A 209 -11.51 -17.39 5.74
N ASP A 210 -12.26 -18.17 4.96
CA ASP A 210 -12.35 -18.06 3.51
C ASP A 210 -12.77 -16.66 3.07
N LYS A 211 -13.72 -16.02 3.78
CA LYS A 211 -14.20 -14.69 3.44
C LYS A 211 -13.17 -13.58 3.68
N ILE A 212 -12.30 -13.75 4.65
CA ILE A 212 -11.16 -12.84 4.87
C ILE A 212 -10.19 -12.96 3.70
N LEU A 213 -9.85 -14.16 3.29
CA LEU A 213 -8.93 -14.42 2.19
C LEU A 213 -9.52 -14.03 0.83
N GLU A 214 -10.83 -14.20 0.59
CA GLU A 214 -11.49 -13.76 -0.65
C GLU A 214 -11.29 -12.26 -0.91
N ASN A 215 -11.46 -11.42 0.12
CA ASN A 215 -11.24 -9.98 0.00
C ASN A 215 -9.77 -9.63 -0.30
N GLU A 216 -8.84 -10.32 0.36
CA GLU A 216 -7.41 -10.13 0.08
C GLU A 216 -7.07 -10.52 -1.36
N PHE A 217 -7.55 -11.67 -1.83
CA PHE A 217 -7.31 -12.10 -3.21
C PHE A 217 -7.95 -11.17 -4.23
N PHE A 218 -9.14 -10.66 -3.97
CA PHE A 218 -9.79 -9.68 -4.82
C PHE A 218 -8.96 -8.40 -4.97
N ILE A 219 -8.43 -7.88 -3.85
CA ILE A 219 -7.59 -6.67 -3.86
C ILE A 219 -6.26 -6.93 -4.57
N ARG A 220 -5.65 -8.09 -4.35
CA ARG A 220 -4.44 -8.50 -5.07
C ARG A 220 -4.66 -8.57 -6.56
N ASP A 221 -5.80 -9.11 -6.98
CA ASP A 221 -6.18 -9.19 -8.37
C ASP A 221 -6.34 -7.80 -8.98
N LEU A 222 -7.06 -6.92 -8.30
CA LEU A 222 -7.31 -5.54 -8.72
C LEU A 222 -6.03 -4.72 -8.86
N LEU A 223 -5.09 -4.87 -7.92
CA LEU A 223 -3.83 -4.14 -7.91
C LEU A 223 -2.69 -4.86 -8.67
N HIS A 224 -3.01 -5.94 -9.39
CA HIS A 224 -2.06 -6.75 -10.16
C HIS A 224 -0.94 -7.38 -9.32
N PHE A 225 -1.31 -7.93 -8.15
CA PHE A 225 -0.42 -8.67 -7.26
C PHE A 225 -0.74 -10.17 -7.25
N ARG A 226 -1.01 -10.71 -8.42
CA ARG A 226 -1.61 -12.04 -8.60
C ARG A 226 -0.65 -13.20 -8.38
N SER A 227 0.64 -12.99 -8.58
CA SER A 227 1.58 -14.11 -8.61
C SER A 227 1.66 -14.82 -7.26
N PRO A 228 1.44 -16.13 -7.21
CA PRO A 228 1.73 -16.95 -6.04
C PRO A 228 3.23 -17.09 -5.78
N ASN A 229 4.06 -16.74 -6.77
CA ASN A 229 5.51 -16.89 -6.76
C ASN A 229 6.23 -15.56 -6.54
N ILE A 230 5.72 -14.72 -5.65
CA ILE A 230 6.39 -13.50 -5.24
C ILE A 230 7.67 -13.87 -4.49
N GLY A 231 8.78 -13.34 -4.96
CA GLY A 231 10.07 -13.54 -4.33
C GLY A 231 11.04 -12.44 -4.73
N SER A 232 12.27 -12.54 -4.31
CA SER A 232 13.35 -11.67 -4.76
C SER A 232 14.69 -12.25 -4.39
N ASN A 233 15.72 -11.88 -5.18
CA ASN A 233 17.10 -12.20 -4.87
C ASN A 233 17.91 -10.92 -4.73
N SER A 234 18.90 -10.95 -3.86
CA SER A 234 19.90 -9.90 -3.76
C SER A 234 21.24 -10.51 -3.39
N TRP A 235 22.30 -10.04 -4.05
CA TRP A 235 23.66 -10.52 -3.82
C TRP A 235 24.66 -9.39 -4.00
N VAL A 236 25.73 -9.47 -3.24
CA VAL A 236 26.85 -8.51 -3.26
C VAL A 236 28.15 -9.27 -3.45
N LEU A 237 28.98 -8.80 -4.37
CA LEU A 237 30.35 -9.26 -4.53
C LEU A 237 31.33 -8.20 -4.01
N SER A 238 32.26 -8.63 -3.19
CA SER A 238 33.36 -7.76 -2.75
C SER A 238 34.24 -7.35 -3.94
N GLY A 239 34.77 -6.13 -3.92
CA GLY A 239 35.73 -5.66 -4.90
C GLY A 239 36.96 -6.54 -5.08
N ALA A 240 37.33 -7.33 -4.06
CA ALA A 240 38.40 -8.32 -4.16
C ALA A 240 38.11 -9.46 -5.17
N LEU A 241 36.83 -9.65 -5.55
CA LEU A 241 36.38 -10.68 -6.49
C LEU A 241 36.01 -10.12 -7.86
N THR A 242 36.25 -8.84 -8.10
CA THR A 242 35.87 -8.15 -9.35
C THR A 242 37.09 -7.62 -10.08
N GLU A 243 37.03 -7.56 -11.40
CA GLU A 243 38.14 -7.01 -12.21
C GLU A 243 38.40 -5.52 -11.94
N THR A 244 37.34 -4.78 -11.61
CA THR A 244 37.41 -3.33 -11.34
C THR A 244 37.96 -2.99 -9.96
N GLY A 245 38.07 -3.98 -9.06
CA GLY A 245 38.36 -3.75 -7.64
C GLY A 245 37.22 -3.07 -6.86
N LYS A 246 36.04 -2.88 -7.47
CA LYS A 246 34.86 -2.25 -6.86
C LYS A 246 33.77 -3.28 -6.58
N PRO A 247 32.96 -3.12 -5.52
CA PRO A 247 31.88 -4.04 -5.23
C PRO A 247 30.82 -4.00 -6.32
N LEU A 248 30.11 -5.12 -6.49
CA LEU A 248 28.93 -5.24 -7.35
C LEU A 248 27.75 -5.64 -6.50
N LEU A 249 26.59 -5.03 -6.77
CA LEU A 249 25.30 -5.40 -6.20
C LEU A 249 24.34 -5.76 -7.33
N ALA A 250 23.66 -6.89 -7.18
CA ALA A 250 22.53 -7.26 -8.02
C ALA A 250 21.30 -7.48 -7.13
N ASN A 251 20.17 -6.94 -7.54
CA ASN A 251 18.89 -7.11 -6.87
C ASN A 251 17.78 -7.36 -7.90
N ASP A 252 17.03 -8.42 -7.69
CA ASP A 252 16.06 -8.97 -8.62
C ASP A 252 14.73 -9.24 -7.90
N PRO A 253 13.85 -8.23 -7.77
CA PRO A 253 12.51 -8.39 -7.18
C PRO A 253 11.56 -9.07 -8.18
N HIS A 254 11.05 -10.27 -7.83
CA HIS A 254 10.12 -11.05 -8.64
C HIS A 254 8.69 -10.62 -8.35
N LEU A 255 8.29 -9.51 -8.96
CA LEU A 255 6.93 -8.98 -8.90
C LEU A 255 6.26 -9.16 -10.26
N ASP A 256 4.92 -9.06 -10.29
CA ASP A 256 4.15 -9.23 -11.53
C ASP A 256 4.54 -8.19 -12.59
N PHE A 257 4.55 -8.62 -13.84
CA PHE A 257 4.68 -7.71 -14.98
C PHE A 257 3.36 -7.01 -15.24
N THR A 258 3.40 -5.68 -15.25
CA THR A 258 2.23 -4.83 -15.47
C THR A 258 2.52 -3.76 -16.50
N GLN A 259 1.46 -3.22 -17.11
CA GLN A 259 1.53 -2.07 -17.99
C GLN A 259 0.50 -1.03 -17.52
N PRO A 260 0.96 0.13 -17.01
CA PRO A 260 2.38 0.54 -16.84
C PRO A 260 3.13 -0.35 -15.84
N ALA A 261 4.46 -0.43 -16.00
CA ALA A 261 5.33 -1.16 -15.07
C ALA A 261 5.19 -0.59 -13.65
N ARG A 262 5.36 -1.46 -12.65
CA ARG A 262 5.39 -1.05 -11.24
C ARG A 262 6.57 -0.12 -10.95
N TRP A 263 7.73 -0.48 -11.45
CA TRP A 263 8.94 0.27 -11.29
C TRP A 263 9.00 1.46 -12.25
N TYR A 264 9.46 2.58 -11.72
CA TYR A 264 9.69 3.81 -12.46
C TYR A 264 11.10 4.30 -12.16
N GLU A 265 12.00 4.18 -13.12
CA GLU A 265 13.39 4.58 -12.96
C GLU A 265 13.53 6.10 -12.97
N MET A 266 14.40 6.65 -12.11
CA MET A 266 14.63 8.08 -11.99
C MET A 266 16.04 8.37 -11.46
N HIS A 267 16.64 9.47 -11.94
CA HIS A 267 17.85 10.05 -11.36
C HIS A 267 17.52 11.43 -10.80
N LEU A 268 17.87 11.67 -9.55
CA LEU A 268 17.62 12.89 -8.80
C LEU A 268 18.93 13.49 -8.32
N LYS A 269 19.30 14.70 -8.81
CA LYS A 269 20.48 15.41 -8.38
C LYS A 269 20.15 16.84 -7.97
N GLY A 270 20.36 17.16 -6.68
CA GLY A 270 20.14 18.52 -6.16
C GLY A 270 20.25 18.58 -4.64
N GLY A 271 20.75 19.71 -4.12
CA GLY A 271 21.08 19.83 -2.71
C GLY A 271 22.10 18.77 -2.29
N ARG A 272 21.77 17.96 -1.28
CA ARG A 272 22.62 16.84 -0.82
C ARG A 272 22.31 15.51 -1.51
N PHE A 273 21.34 15.49 -2.44
CA PHE A 273 20.95 14.26 -3.15
C PHE A 273 21.66 14.15 -4.49
N ASN A 274 22.18 12.98 -4.77
CA ASN A 274 22.59 12.50 -6.07
C ASN A 274 22.32 10.99 -6.09
N VAL A 275 21.09 10.61 -6.43
CA VAL A 275 20.60 9.24 -6.32
C VAL A 275 19.94 8.80 -7.62
N SER A 276 20.20 7.58 -8.03
CA SER A 276 19.55 6.96 -9.19
C SER A 276 19.06 5.56 -8.86
N GLY A 277 18.00 5.14 -9.51
CA GLY A 277 17.47 3.80 -9.33
C GLY A 277 15.97 3.73 -9.62
N VAL A 278 15.34 2.65 -9.16
CA VAL A 278 13.93 2.40 -9.40
C VAL A 278 13.08 2.86 -8.22
N CYS A 279 12.13 3.72 -8.54
CA CYS A 279 11.08 4.22 -7.66
C CYS A 279 9.80 3.41 -7.87
N ILE A 280 8.84 3.59 -6.97
CA ILE A 280 7.43 3.34 -7.26
C ILE A 280 6.79 4.71 -7.44
N ALA A 281 6.08 4.92 -8.55
CA ALA A 281 5.42 6.19 -8.82
C ALA A 281 4.45 6.54 -7.68
N GLY A 282 4.67 7.70 -7.03
CA GLY A 282 4.00 8.08 -5.78
C GLY A 282 4.90 8.06 -4.54
N ILE A 283 6.14 7.55 -4.67
CA ILE A 283 7.18 7.60 -3.64
C ILE A 283 8.35 8.45 -4.14
N PRO A 284 8.85 9.43 -3.35
CA PRO A 284 9.74 10.48 -3.83
C PRO A 284 11.20 10.06 -4.09
N VAL A 285 11.60 8.85 -3.72
CA VAL A 285 13.01 8.40 -3.75
C VAL A 285 13.14 7.00 -4.32
N PRO A 286 14.29 6.64 -4.91
CA PRO A 286 14.58 5.26 -5.31
C PRO A 286 14.49 4.29 -4.14
N ILE A 287 13.68 3.22 -4.31
CA ILE A 287 13.57 2.12 -3.36
C ILE A 287 14.77 1.20 -3.50
N ILE A 288 15.18 0.92 -4.73
CA ILE A 288 16.40 0.19 -5.07
C ILE A 288 17.25 1.13 -5.90
N GLY A 289 18.49 1.34 -5.53
CA GLY A 289 19.31 2.34 -6.23
C GLY A 289 20.73 2.49 -5.71
N GLN A 290 21.30 3.60 -6.08
CA GLN A 290 22.68 3.96 -5.72
C GLN A 290 22.85 5.48 -5.61
N ASN A 291 23.91 5.86 -4.89
CA ASN A 291 24.50 7.19 -4.90
C ASN A 291 26.02 7.08 -5.15
N GLU A 292 26.78 8.15 -4.92
CA GLU A 292 28.24 8.15 -5.14
C GLU A 292 29.02 7.20 -4.22
N THR A 293 28.44 6.80 -3.09
CA THR A 293 29.17 6.08 -2.03
C THR A 293 28.63 4.68 -1.76
N CYS A 294 27.36 4.43 -2.01
CA CYS A 294 26.75 3.14 -1.75
C CYS A 294 25.65 2.80 -2.76
N ALA A 295 25.35 1.52 -2.87
CA ALA A 295 24.16 1.00 -3.53
C ALA A 295 23.35 0.18 -2.54
N TRP A 296 22.02 0.13 -2.75
CA TRP A 296 21.12 -0.64 -1.90
C TRP A 296 20.10 -1.41 -2.74
N GLY A 297 19.71 -2.57 -2.23
CA GLY A 297 18.68 -3.41 -2.77
C GLY A 297 17.95 -4.13 -1.65
N PHE A 298 16.73 -4.54 -1.89
CA PHE A 298 15.87 -5.16 -0.88
C PHE A 298 15.31 -6.49 -1.34
N THR A 299 15.24 -7.42 -0.40
CA THR A 299 14.39 -8.61 -0.51
C THR A 299 13.36 -8.57 0.62
N ASN A 300 12.24 -9.28 0.45
CA ASN A 300 11.24 -9.37 1.48
C ASN A 300 11.71 -10.33 2.59
N LEU A 301 11.76 -9.83 3.83
CA LEU A 301 12.19 -10.62 4.99
C LEU A 301 11.11 -11.64 5.43
N MET A 302 9.85 -11.47 5.02
CA MET A 302 8.71 -12.30 5.42
C MET A 302 8.52 -12.36 6.95
N THR A 303 8.77 -11.24 7.63
CA THR A 303 8.60 -11.15 9.09
C THR A 303 7.13 -11.37 9.45
N ASP A 304 6.92 -12.06 10.54
CA ASP A 304 5.61 -12.17 11.18
C ASP A 304 5.38 -10.91 12.02
N ASP A 305 4.57 -10.00 11.51
CA ASP A 305 4.32 -8.67 12.09
C ASP A 305 2.82 -8.36 12.24
N VAL A 306 1.96 -9.37 12.02
CA VAL A 306 0.52 -9.31 12.26
C VAL A 306 0.09 -10.45 13.16
N ASP A 307 -0.54 -10.13 14.27
CA ASP A 307 -1.13 -11.09 15.18
C ASP A 307 -2.66 -11.05 15.14
N PHE A 308 -3.30 -12.19 15.27
CA PHE A 308 -4.75 -12.30 15.41
C PHE A 308 -5.16 -12.70 16.82
N TYR A 309 -6.23 -12.07 17.30
CA TYR A 309 -6.76 -12.24 18.64
C TYR A 309 -8.21 -12.67 18.57
N LEU A 310 -8.51 -13.83 19.18
CA LEU A 310 -9.88 -14.33 19.29
C LEU A 310 -10.53 -13.70 20.52
N GLU A 311 -11.43 -12.78 20.31
CA GLU A 311 -12.10 -12.03 21.37
C GLU A 311 -13.47 -12.64 21.69
N THR A 312 -13.77 -12.81 22.97
CA THR A 312 -15.08 -13.27 23.42
C THR A 312 -16.03 -12.08 23.58
N VAL A 313 -17.11 -12.07 22.82
CA VAL A 313 -18.15 -11.03 22.89
C VAL A 313 -19.12 -11.36 24.03
N ASN A 314 -19.57 -10.33 24.75
CA ASN A 314 -20.55 -10.48 25.81
C ASN A 314 -21.92 -10.94 25.25
N PRO A 315 -22.42 -12.13 25.62
CA PRO A 315 -23.68 -12.64 25.11
C PRO A 315 -24.90 -11.78 25.46
N GLN A 316 -24.79 -10.98 26.52
CA GLN A 316 -25.87 -10.10 26.98
C GLN A 316 -25.75 -8.68 26.42
N ASN A 317 -24.55 -8.30 25.94
CA ASN A 317 -24.29 -7.00 25.34
C ASN A 317 -23.22 -7.10 24.22
N PRO A 318 -23.61 -7.23 22.95
CA PRO A 318 -22.68 -7.43 21.83
C PRO A 318 -21.76 -6.23 21.56
N LYS A 319 -21.88 -5.14 22.33
CA LYS A 319 -20.97 -3.99 22.32
C LYS A 319 -19.82 -4.13 23.32
N GLN A 320 -19.68 -5.28 23.97
CA GLN A 320 -18.62 -5.53 24.94
C GLN A 320 -17.87 -6.83 24.62
N TYR A 321 -16.60 -6.88 24.97
CA TYR A 321 -15.74 -8.05 24.89
C TYR A 321 -15.06 -8.30 26.24
N LEU A 322 -14.67 -9.55 26.47
CA LEU A 322 -14.02 -9.98 27.70
C LEU A 322 -12.53 -9.65 27.65
N TYR A 323 -12.03 -8.94 28.65
CA TYR A 323 -10.60 -8.67 28.82
C TYR A 323 -10.24 -8.70 30.32
N ASP A 324 -9.29 -9.56 30.66
CA ASP A 324 -8.80 -9.70 32.04
C ASP A 324 -9.93 -9.94 33.07
N GLY A 325 -10.91 -10.75 32.68
CA GLY A 325 -12.07 -11.09 33.52
C GLY A 325 -13.17 -10.02 33.57
N GLU A 326 -13.00 -8.89 32.89
CA GLU A 326 -13.96 -7.79 32.87
C GLU A 326 -14.53 -7.52 31.46
N TRP A 327 -15.80 -7.07 31.40
CA TRP A 327 -16.42 -6.66 30.15
C TRP A 327 -16.02 -5.24 29.79
N ARG A 328 -15.31 -5.06 28.66
CA ARG A 328 -14.92 -3.77 28.08
C ARG A 328 -15.76 -3.44 26.87
N ASN A 329 -16.00 -2.16 26.66
CA ASN A 329 -16.72 -1.70 25.46
C ASN A 329 -15.87 -1.87 24.21
N ILE A 330 -16.49 -2.39 23.15
CA ILE A 330 -15.96 -2.36 21.78
C ILE A 330 -16.10 -0.92 21.28
N GLU A 331 -15.02 -0.36 20.76
CA GLU A 331 -15.07 0.96 20.12
C GLU A 331 -15.67 0.83 18.72
N GLU A 332 -16.57 1.74 18.37
CA GLU A 332 -17.23 1.78 17.06
C GLU A 332 -16.88 3.07 16.33
N ARG A 333 -16.40 2.94 15.09
CA ARG A 333 -16.18 4.06 14.19
C ARG A 333 -17.12 3.94 12.99
N LYS A 334 -17.99 4.94 12.81
CA LYS A 334 -18.88 5.01 11.64
C LYS A 334 -18.20 5.77 10.52
N GLU A 335 -18.24 5.23 9.33
CA GLU A 335 -17.71 5.84 8.13
C GLU A 335 -18.70 5.75 6.99
N THR A 336 -18.73 6.79 6.15
CA THR A 336 -19.50 6.77 4.91
C THR A 336 -18.57 6.37 3.75
N VAL A 337 -18.96 5.35 3.02
CA VAL A 337 -18.35 4.93 1.77
C VAL A 337 -19.20 5.43 0.63
N LYS A 338 -18.61 6.26 -0.22
CA LYS A 338 -19.28 6.73 -1.44
C LYS A 338 -19.26 5.61 -2.47
N VAL A 339 -20.39 5.45 -3.19
CA VAL A 339 -20.54 4.40 -4.20
C VAL A 339 -20.98 5.01 -5.52
N LYS A 340 -20.18 4.87 -6.56
CA LYS A 340 -20.50 5.37 -7.90
C LYS A 340 -21.74 4.63 -8.45
N GLY A 341 -22.73 5.40 -8.85
CA GLY A 341 -23.97 4.85 -9.43
C GLY A 341 -24.95 4.25 -8.43
N ALA A 342 -24.68 4.32 -7.13
CA ALA A 342 -25.55 3.86 -6.06
C ALA A 342 -25.59 4.85 -4.88
N SER A 343 -26.40 4.55 -3.86
CA SER A 343 -26.43 5.34 -2.64
C SER A 343 -25.19 5.11 -1.79
N ASP A 344 -24.72 6.16 -1.12
CA ASP A 344 -23.65 6.06 -0.15
C ASP A 344 -24.00 5.06 0.96
N THR A 345 -23.03 4.27 1.38
CA THR A 345 -23.18 3.24 2.41
C THR A 345 -22.49 3.66 3.69
N THR A 346 -23.16 3.56 4.84
CA THR A 346 -22.54 3.73 6.15
C THR A 346 -22.06 2.39 6.67
N ILE A 347 -20.77 2.30 6.97
CA ILE A 347 -20.13 1.13 7.59
C ILE A 347 -19.77 1.44 9.04
N VAL A 348 -19.69 0.38 9.85
CA VAL A 348 -19.22 0.46 11.24
C VAL A 348 -17.98 -0.42 11.34
N ILE A 349 -16.83 0.17 11.65
CA ILE A 349 -15.59 -0.54 11.96
C ILE A 349 -15.51 -0.62 13.47
N ARG A 350 -15.56 -1.84 14.00
CA ARG A 350 -15.39 -2.14 15.42
C ARG A 350 -13.93 -2.44 15.74
N GLN A 351 -13.51 -2.10 16.95
CA GLN A 351 -12.17 -2.44 17.42
C GLN A 351 -12.13 -2.75 18.91
N THR A 352 -11.21 -3.64 19.30
CA THR A 352 -10.83 -3.91 20.68
C THR A 352 -9.52 -3.19 21.02
N HIS A 353 -8.95 -3.44 22.19
CA HIS A 353 -7.62 -2.92 22.56
C HIS A 353 -6.49 -3.56 21.71
N HIS A 354 -6.70 -4.74 21.15
CA HIS A 354 -5.76 -5.36 20.23
C HIS A 354 -5.77 -4.68 18.85
N GLY A 355 -6.95 -4.25 18.38
CA GLY A 355 -7.10 -3.57 17.10
C GLY A 355 -8.45 -3.78 16.45
N PRO A 356 -8.55 -3.51 15.14
CA PRO A 356 -9.79 -3.70 14.40
C PRO A 356 -10.25 -5.15 14.38
N ILE A 357 -11.58 -5.33 14.35
CA ILE A 357 -12.20 -6.66 14.23
C ILE A 357 -12.35 -6.99 12.74
N ILE A 358 -11.46 -7.84 12.22
CA ILE A 358 -11.43 -8.19 10.80
C ILE A 358 -12.58 -9.12 10.40
N SER A 359 -13.07 -9.95 11.33
CA SER A 359 -14.23 -10.81 11.05
C SER A 359 -15.49 -10.04 10.69
N ASP A 360 -15.58 -8.75 11.04
CA ASP A 360 -16.73 -7.88 10.71
C ASP A 360 -16.84 -7.50 9.22
N ILE A 361 -15.82 -7.75 8.42
CA ILE A 361 -15.90 -7.55 6.96
C ILE A 361 -16.98 -8.43 6.33
N HIS A 362 -17.38 -9.50 7.02
CA HIS A 362 -18.50 -10.35 6.61
C HIS A 362 -19.66 -10.24 7.59
N TYR A 363 -20.83 -9.86 7.08
CA TYR A 363 -22.02 -9.55 7.91
C TYR A 363 -22.48 -10.72 8.80
N LEU A 364 -22.32 -11.98 8.36
CA LEU A 364 -22.70 -13.16 9.14
C LEU A 364 -21.84 -13.37 10.40
N LEU A 365 -20.68 -12.72 10.49
CA LEU A 365 -19.77 -12.89 11.63
C LEU A 365 -19.94 -11.81 12.69
N ARG A 366 -20.72 -10.75 12.42
CA ARG A 366 -20.93 -9.66 13.37
C ARG A 366 -21.69 -10.10 14.63
N GLU A 367 -22.49 -11.13 14.54
CA GLU A 367 -23.28 -11.68 15.65
C GLU A 367 -22.63 -12.93 16.28
N SER A 368 -21.41 -13.26 15.86
CA SER A 368 -20.68 -14.39 16.44
C SER A 368 -20.33 -14.12 17.91
N PRO A 369 -20.41 -15.13 18.81
CA PRO A 369 -19.98 -15.03 20.19
C PRO A 369 -18.46 -14.79 20.32
N GLN A 370 -17.71 -15.07 19.26
CA GLN A 370 -16.28 -14.75 19.16
C GLN A 370 -16.01 -13.99 17.86
N VAL A 371 -15.15 -13.00 17.95
CA VAL A 371 -14.71 -12.21 16.81
C VAL A 371 -13.20 -12.19 16.71
N LEU A 372 -12.69 -12.02 15.50
CA LEU A 372 -11.26 -12.00 15.24
C LEU A 372 -10.78 -10.55 15.11
N ALA A 373 -10.08 -10.07 16.11
CA ALA A 373 -9.34 -8.79 16.04
C ALA A 373 -7.92 -9.04 15.52
N PHE A 374 -7.27 -8.00 14.99
CA PHE A 374 -5.88 -8.11 14.56
C PHE A 374 -5.06 -6.87 14.94
N ARG A 375 -3.75 -7.06 15.02
CA ARG A 375 -2.77 -5.99 15.26
C ARG A 375 -1.65 -6.10 14.24
N TRP A 376 -1.39 -4.98 13.53
CA TRP A 376 -0.31 -4.83 12.56
C TRP A 376 0.53 -3.60 12.89
#